data_83f4666da8bab4b26032295a5b9756aa
#
_entry.id   83f4666da8bab4b26032295a5b9756aa
#
_cell.length_a   1.000
_cell.length_b   1.000
_cell.length_c   1.000
_cell.angle_alpha   90.00
_cell.angle_beta   90.00
_cell.angle_gamma   90.00
#
_symmetry.space_group_name_H-M   'P 1'
#
loop_
_entity.id
_entity.type
_entity.pdbx_description
1 polymer ?
#
loop_
_entity_poly.entity_id
_entity_poly.type
_entity_poly.pdbx_seq_one_letter_code
_entity_poly.pdbx_strand_id
1 'polypeptide(L)'
;RFLLDFSLRSDGSSLYGANNRWSTFWSLGVGYNLHNEKFMEGASFVDLLKIRGSIGTTGGQNFNPYQSMTMYSYNDSRISGISYTGYMGVLLKAFGNKNLKWQKVEKRNVGLDFELFDRRLRGSFNVYSDLSKDVLIDVTVAPSLGFSSYKENLGEVKNSGVELTLKGTVIHDMDRDIIWDVIFNLAHNKNKVMKINRALTAFNESQDAEVKNKPTIRYKEGLSQNTIWVNESLGIDPATGEEIFLDMNGNKVNEWSTANYKPFGSTDPKVYGTIGTMFVYKKWELNAHLYYKYGGYLYNSTLV
;
A
#
# COMPACT_ATOMS: atom_id res chain seq x y z
N ARG A 1 -23.41 -16.38 21.40
CA ARG A 1 -22.91 -15.15 22.01
C ARG A 1 -21.45 -14.89 21.67
N PHE A 2 -20.55 -15.82 21.98
CA PHE A 2 -19.12 -15.70 21.73
C PHE A 2 -18.71 -16.58 20.55
N LEU A 3 -17.83 -16.06 19.72
CA LEU A 3 -17.22 -16.74 18.58
C LEU A 3 -15.70 -16.70 18.77
N LEU A 4 -15.05 -17.81 18.53
CA LEU A 4 -13.59 -17.95 18.57
C LEU A 4 -13.15 -18.70 17.32
N ASP A 5 -12.18 -18.17 16.65
CA ASP A 5 -11.53 -18.78 15.49
C ASP A 5 -10.02 -18.77 15.69
N PHE A 6 -9.38 -19.89 15.44
CA PHE A 6 -7.92 -20.01 15.47
C PHE A 6 -7.44 -20.78 14.24
N SER A 7 -6.46 -20.24 13.57
CA SER A 7 -5.84 -20.88 12.41
C SER A 7 -4.33 -20.87 12.55
N LEU A 8 -3.70 -21.99 12.20
CA LEU A 8 -2.26 -22.15 12.11
C LEU A 8 -1.92 -22.83 10.77
N ARG A 9 -1.01 -22.22 10.00
CA ARG A 9 -0.62 -22.69 8.68
C ARG A 9 0.89 -22.58 8.51
N SER A 10 1.50 -23.58 7.88
CA SER A 10 2.89 -23.52 7.45
C SER A 10 2.96 -23.67 5.93
N ASP A 11 3.51 -22.67 5.26
CA ASP A 11 3.59 -22.62 3.81
C ASP A 11 5.04 -22.73 3.36
N GLY A 12 5.26 -23.49 2.28
CA GLY A 12 6.56 -23.63 1.64
C GLY A 12 6.54 -23.07 0.23
N SER A 13 7.59 -22.33 -0.16
CA SER A 13 7.75 -21.83 -1.52
C SER A 13 9.19 -21.84 -1.99
N SER A 14 9.41 -22.33 -3.21
CA SER A 14 10.71 -22.32 -3.87
C SER A 14 11.15 -20.94 -4.38
N LEU A 15 10.27 -19.95 -4.33
CA LEU A 15 10.57 -18.57 -4.72
C LEU A 15 11.53 -17.89 -3.76
N TYR A 16 11.50 -18.30 -2.49
CA TYR A 16 12.35 -17.75 -1.44
C TYR A 16 13.73 -18.41 -1.42
N GLY A 17 14.64 -17.76 -0.70
CA GLY A 17 16.00 -18.28 -0.52
C GLY A 17 16.00 -19.68 0.09
N ALA A 18 16.98 -20.49 -0.28
CA ALA A 18 17.06 -21.90 0.15
C ALA A 18 16.96 -22.09 1.66
N ASN A 19 17.39 -21.09 2.44
CA ASN A 19 17.40 -21.09 3.89
C ASN A 19 16.04 -20.68 4.52
N ASN A 20 15.13 -20.12 3.73
CA ASN A 20 13.89 -19.50 4.21
C ASN A 20 12.64 -19.91 3.40
N ARG A 21 12.63 -21.14 2.88
CA ARG A 21 11.51 -21.62 2.05
C ARG A 21 10.21 -21.77 2.81
N TRP A 22 10.27 -22.08 4.09
CA TRP A 22 9.11 -22.34 4.94
C TRP A 22 8.83 -21.15 5.85
N SER A 23 7.55 -20.83 6.02
CA SER A 23 7.10 -19.83 6.99
C SER A 23 5.79 -20.25 7.61
N THR A 24 5.66 -19.99 8.92
CA THR A 24 4.46 -20.30 9.69
C THR A 24 3.65 -19.02 9.92
N PHE A 25 2.36 -19.11 9.68
CA PHE A 25 1.38 -18.05 9.85
C PHE A 25 0.27 -18.52 10.78
N TRP A 26 -0.26 -17.61 11.54
CA TRP A 26 -1.34 -17.90 12.48
C TRP A 26 -2.33 -16.75 12.53
N SER A 27 -3.56 -17.05 12.92
CA SER A 27 -4.56 -16.03 13.20
C SER A 27 -5.44 -16.45 14.36
N LEU A 28 -5.86 -15.45 15.12
CA LEU A 28 -6.84 -15.57 16.20
C LEU A 28 -7.92 -14.52 15.97
N GLY A 29 -9.16 -14.96 15.88
CA GLY A 29 -10.34 -14.13 15.78
C GLY A 29 -11.28 -14.35 16.97
N VAL A 30 -11.83 -13.26 17.49
CA VAL A 30 -12.86 -13.28 18.51
C VAL A 30 -14.05 -12.44 18.07
N GLY A 31 -15.26 -12.90 18.39
CA GLY A 31 -16.48 -12.17 18.12
C GLY A 31 -17.45 -12.25 19.28
N TYR A 32 -18.14 -11.16 19.54
CA TYR A 32 -19.14 -11.07 20.57
C TYR A 32 -20.43 -10.47 20.02
N ASN A 33 -21.50 -11.27 20.04
CA ASN A 33 -22.84 -10.85 19.60
C ASN A 33 -23.57 -10.20 20.79
N LEU A 34 -23.51 -8.87 20.86
CA LEU A 34 -24.09 -8.06 21.94
C LEU A 34 -25.62 -8.11 21.93
N HIS A 35 -26.25 -8.13 20.74
CA HIS A 35 -27.71 -8.14 20.61
C HIS A 35 -28.38 -9.36 21.27
N ASN A 36 -27.63 -10.42 21.57
CA ASN A 36 -28.15 -11.61 22.27
C ASN A 36 -28.05 -11.50 23.80
N GLU A 37 -27.69 -10.34 24.35
CA GLU A 37 -27.55 -10.12 25.75
C GLU A 37 -28.82 -9.57 26.41
N LYS A 38 -29.09 -9.95 27.65
CA LYS A 38 -30.30 -9.53 28.35
C LYS A 38 -30.48 -8.03 28.48
N PHE A 39 -29.38 -7.28 28.58
CA PHE A 39 -29.45 -5.82 28.67
C PHE A 39 -29.86 -5.16 27.31
N MET A 40 -29.85 -5.92 26.20
CA MET A 40 -30.30 -5.46 24.89
C MET A 40 -31.75 -5.82 24.57
N GLU A 41 -32.43 -6.62 25.44
CA GLU A 41 -33.84 -7.03 25.23
C GLU A 41 -34.80 -5.84 25.06
N GLY A 42 -34.48 -4.68 25.64
CA GLY A 42 -35.27 -3.44 25.48
C GLY A 42 -34.96 -2.64 24.21
N ALA A 43 -33.92 -3.01 23.46
CA ALA A 43 -33.48 -2.28 22.27
C ALA A 43 -34.02 -2.95 20.99
N SER A 44 -35.36 -2.96 20.82
CA SER A 44 -36.04 -3.64 19.72
C SER A 44 -35.65 -3.13 18.31
N PHE A 45 -35.01 -1.97 18.21
CA PHE A 45 -34.51 -1.43 16.96
C PHE A 45 -33.17 -2.01 16.52
N VAL A 46 -32.52 -2.85 17.34
CA VAL A 46 -31.22 -3.47 17.06
C VAL A 46 -31.42 -4.91 16.65
N ASP A 47 -31.25 -5.20 15.36
CA ASP A 47 -31.37 -6.56 14.82
C ASP A 47 -30.07 -7.34 14.99
N LEU A 48 -28.94 -6.66 14.84
CA LEU A 48 -27.60 -7.21 15.02
C LEU A 48 -26.66 -6.17 15.59
N LEU A 49 -25.91 -6.55 16.61
CA LEU A 49 -24.78 -5.77 17.11
C LEU A 49 -23.68 -6.74 17.51
N LYS A 50 -22.55 -6.70 16.76
CA LYS A 50 -21.43 -7.61 16.95
C LYS A 50 -20.14 -6.85 17.00
N ILE A 51 -19.37 -7.04 18.05
CA ILE A 51 -17.97 -6.61 18.13
C ILE A 51 -17.10 -7.79 17.73
N ARG A 52 -16.06 -7.51 16.95
CA ARG A 52 -15.07 -8.50 16.54
C ARG A 52 -13.66 -7.94 16.66
N GLY A 53 -12.75 -8.83 16.98
CA GLY A 53 -11.32 -8.52 17.01
C GLY A 53 -10.54 -9.64 16.36
N SER A 54 -9.48 -9.32 15.67
CA SER A 54 -8.57 -10.32 15.12
C SER A 54 -7.12 -9.84 15.16
N ILE A 55 -6.23 -10.80 15.38
CA ILE A 55 -4.80 -10.63 15.29
C ILE A 55 -4.20 -11.83 14.58
N GLY A 56 -3.20 -11.61 13.73
CA GLY A 56 -2.54 -12.71 13.05
C GLY A 56 -1.42 -12.25 12.15
N THR A 57 -0.78 -13.23 11.52
CA THR A 57 0.29 -13.01 10.56
C THR A 57 -0.06 -13.61 9.21
N THR A 58 0.26 -12.90 8.13
CA THR A 58 0.15 -13.41 6.76
C THR A 58 1.47 -13.21 6.02
N GLY A 59 1.73 -14.05 5.02
CA GLY A 59 2.87 -13.90 4.11
C GLY A 59 2.44 -13.35 2.77
N GLY A 60 3.30 -12.54 2.16
CA GLY A 60 3.14 -12.04 0.80
C GLY A 60 4.17 -12.67 -0.14
N GLN A 61 3.74 -13.04 -1.36
CA GLN A 61 4.59 -13.53 -2.45
C GLN A 61 4.49 -12.56 -3.64
N ASN A 62 4.86 -11.30 -3.41
CA ASN A 62 4.67 -10.29 -4.45
C ASN A 62 5.96 -10.04 -5.24
N PHE A 63 6.55 -11.10 -5.80
CA PHE A 63 7.74 -11.02 -6.65
C PHE A 63 7.79 -12.15 -7.68
N ASN A 64 8.56 -11.91 -8.75
CA ASN A 64 8.67 -12.86 -9.86
C ASN A 64 9.45 -14.12 -9.48
N PRO A 65 9.20 -15.26 -10.15
CA PRO A 65 9.99 -16.48 -9.99
C PRO A 65 11.48 -16.25 -10.22
N TYR A 66 12.31 -17.07 -9.56
CA TYR A 66 13.78 -17.13 -9.71
C TYR A 66 14.57 -15.94 -9.15
N GLN A 67 13.93 -14.95 -8.52
CA GLN A 67 14.63 -13.77 -7.97
C GLN A 67 15.53 -14.09 -6.76
N SER A 68 15.34 -15.24 -6.12
CA SER A 68 16.26 -15.74 -5.09
C SER A 68 17.48 -16.48 -5.66
N MET A 69 17.51 -16.73 -6.98
CA MET A 69 18.54 -17.49 -7.66
C MET A 69 19.42 -16.59 -8.52
N THR A 70 20.71 -16.91 -8.59
CA THR A 70 21.61 -16.27 -9.56
C THR A 70 21.22 -16.70 -10.96
N MET A 71 20.95 -15.76 -11.83
CA MET A 71 20.58 -16.00 -13.23
C MET A 71 21.63 -15.46 -14.17
N TYR A 72 21.86 -16.21 -15.23
CA TYR A 72 22.74 -15.84 -16.33
C TYR A 72 21.94 -15.72 -17.63
N SER A 73 22.31 -14.78 -18.47
CA SER A 73 21.84 -14.68 -19.84
C SER A 73 22.96 -15.03 -20.79
N TYR A 74 22.67 -15.89 -21.77
CA TYR A 74 23.60 -16.14 -22.86
C TYR A 74 23.51 -14.99 -23.86
N ASN A 75 24.65 -14.41 -24.19
CA ASN A 75 24.72 -13.35 -25.18
C ASN A 75 24.90 -14.03 -26.56
N ASP A 76 23.82 -14.17 -27.32
CA ASP A 76 23.89 -14.65 -28.69
C ASP A 76 24.45 -13.54 -29.58
N SER A 77 25.69 -13.72 -30.00
CA SER A 77 26.42 -12.80 -30.86
C SER A 77 25.71 -12.46 -32.17
N ARG A 78 24.78 -13.32 -32.61
CA ARG A 78 23.97 -13.10 -33.82
C ARG A 78 22.90 -12.02 -33.63
N ILE A 79 22.50 -11.75 -32.38
CA ILE A 79 21.44 -10.79 -32.04
C ILE A 79 22.04 -9.45 -31.58
N SER A 80 23.16 -9.46 -30.86
CA SER A 80 23.67 -8.25 -30.18
C SER A 80 24.91 -7.61 -30.81
N GLY A 81 25.50 -8.23 -31.84
CA GLY A 81 26.72 -7.70 -32.49
C GLY A 81 27.99 -7.72 -31.61
N ILE A 82 27.90 -8.23 -30.38
CA ILE A 82 29.02 -8.31 -29.42
C ILE A 82 29.49 -9.75 -29.36
N SER A 83 30.34 -10.13 -30.31
CA SER A 83 31.03 -11.43 -30.30
C SER A 83 32.48 -11.25 -29.96
N TYR A 84 32.99 -11.96 -28.98
CA TYR A 84 34.42 -12.10 -28.79
C TYR A 84 34.90 -13.38 -29.49
N THR A 85 35.56 -13.23 -30.63
CA THR A 85 36.17 -14.33 -31.41
C THR A 85 35.25 -15.51 -31.71
N GLY A 86 33.92 -15.30 -31.88
CA GLY A 86 32.96 -16.37 -32.23
C GLY A 86 32.47 -17.22 -31.05
N TYR A 87 32.91 -16.91 -29.83
CA TYR A 87 32.44 -17.63 -28.63
C TYR A 87 31.18 -16.96 -28.03
N MET A 88 30.28 -17.80 -27.51
CA MET A 88 29.09 -17.35 -26.83
C MET A 88 29.46 -16.86 -25.44
N GLY A 89 29.18 -15.57 -25.16
CA GLY A 89 29.41 -14.97 -23.85
C GLY A 89 28.25 -15.26 -22.89
N VAL A 90 28.55 -15.22 -21.60
CA VAL A 90 27.57 -15.34 -20.51
C VAL A 90 27.63 -14.08 -19.67
N LEU A 91 26.48 -13.43 -19.50
CA LEU A 91 26.33 -12.24 -18.65
C LEU A 91 25.54 -12.59 -17.39
N LEU A 92 25.98 -12.08 -16.26
CA LEU A 92 25.22 -12.15 -15.01
C LEU A 92 23.99 -11.27 -15.15
N LYS A 93 22.80 -11.87 -15.17
CA LYS A 93 21.52 -11.14 -15.31
C LYS A 93 20.97 -10.68 -13.97
N ALA A 94 21.10 -11.52 -12.95
CA ALA A 94 20.62 -11.22 -11.61
C ALA A 94 21.42 -11.98 -10.57
N PHE A 95 21.70 -11.34 -9.46
CA PHE A 95 22.38 -11.95 -8.32
C PHE A 95 21.34 -12.50 -7.35
N GLY A 96 21.44 -13.80 -7.02
CA GLY A 96 20.51 -14.49 -6.14
C GLY A 96 20.81 -14.28 -4.67
N ASN A 97 19.75 -14.20 -3.87
CA ASN A 97 19.85 -14.09 -2.42
C ASN A 97 19.30 -15.36 -1.73
N LYS A 98 20.18 -16.23 -1.26
CA LYS A 98 19.81 -17.47 -0.56
C LYS A 98 19.12 -17.22 0.80
N ASN A 99 19.25 -16.03 1.33
CA ASN A 99 18.66 -15.62 2.61
C ASN A 99 17.38 -14.83 2.43
N LEU A 100 16.85 -14.71 1.21
CA LEU A 100 15.60 -14.03 0.93
C LEU A 100 14.47 -14.64 1.75
N LYS A 101 13.83 -13.82 2.59
CA LYS A 101 12.77 -14.22 3.53
C LYS A 101 11.39 -13.89 3.00
N TRP A 102 10.40 -14.56 3.58
CA TRP A 102 9.01 -14.17 3.44
C TRP A 102 8.78 -12.77 3.99
N GLN A 103 8.12 -11.92 3.20
CA GLN A 103 7.54 -10.70 3.72
C GLN A 103 6.38 -11.10 4.64
N LYS A 104 6.47 -10.74 5.91
CA LYS A 104 5.41 -11.00 6.90
C LYS A 104 4.63 -9.74 7.19
N VAL A 105 3.30 -9.88 7.24
CA VAL A 105 2.41 -8.80 7.65
C VAL A 105 1.70 -9.23 8.92
N GLU A 106 1.97 -8.53 10.00
CA GLU A 106 1.24 -8.65 11.27
C GLU A 106 0.01 -7.76 11.18
N LYS A 107 -1.17 -8.37 11.23
CA LYS A 107 -2.46 -7.71 11.09
C LYS A 107 -3.19 -7.67 12.41
N ARG A 108 -3.74 -6.51 12.75
CA ARG A 108 -4.61 -6.30 13.92
C ARG A 108 -5.85 -5.55 13.44
N ASN A 109 -7.01 -6.07 13.75
CA ASN A 109 -8.28 -5.47 13.38
C ASN A 109 -9.25 -5.52 14.55
N VAL A 110 -10.00 -4.44 14.75
CA VAL A 110 -11.17 -4.37 15.61
C VAL A 110 -12.31 -3.83 14.78
N GLY A 111 -13.46 -4.51 14.83
CA GLY A 111 -14.62 -4.16 14.03
C GLY A 111 -15.91 -4.20 14.83
N LEU A 112 -16.85 -3.41 14.35
CA LEU A 112 -18.24 -3.37 14.82
C LEU A 112 -19.13 -3.60 13.59
N ASP A 113 -19.98 -4.63 13.65
CA ASP A 113 -21.00 -4.89 12.65
C ASP A 113 -22.38 -4.64 13.31
N PHE A 114 -23.26 -3.94 12.60
CA PHE A 114 -24.58 -3.62 13.11
C PHE A 114 -25.66 -3.69 12.02
N GLU A 115 -26.85 -4.11 12.43
CA GLU A 115 -28.08 -4.01 11.65
C GLU A 115 -29.16 -3.42 12.54
N LEU A 116 -29.88 -2.42 12.04
CA LEU A 116 -30.86 -1.64 12.80
C LEU A 116 -32.15 -1.46 11.98
N PHE A 117 -33.27 -1.27 12.71
CA PHE A 117 -34.57 -0.91 12.13
C PHE A 117 -35.08 -1.92 11.13
N ASP A 118 -35.24 -3.17 11.53
CA ASP A 118 -35.61 -4.29 10.66
C ASP A 118 -34.68 -4.42 9.45
N ARG A 119 -33.37 -4.29 9.72
CA ARG A 119 -32.28 -4.34 8.73
C ARG A 119 -32.32 -3.26 7.66
N ARG A 120 -33.06 -2.17 7.90
CA ARG A 120 -33.04 -1.03 6.98
C ARG A 120 -31.72 -0.28 6.97
N LEU A 121 -31.03 -0.24 8.11
CA LEU A 121 -29.67 0.31 8.20
C LEU A 121 -28.71 -0.80 8.60
N ARG A 122 -27.74 -1.08 7.76
CA ARG A 122 -26.68 -2.05 8.01
C ARG A 122 -25.34 -1.37 7.87
N GLY A 123 -24.38 -1.75 8.70
CA GLY A 123 -23.07 -1.18 8.57
C GLY A 123 -21.98 -2.00 9.24
N SER A 124 -20.77 -1.67 8.85
CA SER A 124 -19.55 -2.16 9.51
C SER A 124 -18.56 -1.03 9.68
N PHE A 125 -17.96 -0.96 10.84
CA PHE A 125 -16.86 -0.05 11.15
C PHE A 125 -15.65 -0.86 11.57
N ASN A 126 -14.50 -0.59 10.94
CA ASN A 126 -13.25 -1.30 11.19
C ASN A 126 -12.14 -0.32 11.51
N VAL A 127 -11.31 -0.69 12.48
CA VAL A 127 -10.03 -0.04 12.77
C VAL A 127 -8.95 -1.08 12.64
N TYR A 128 -7.92 -0.79 11.85
CA TYR A 128 -6.86 -1.75 11.59
C TYR A 128 -5.46 -1.16 11.74
N SER A 129 -4.50 -2.03 11.96
CA SER A 129 -3.08 -1.71 11.99
C SER A 129 -2.29 -2.91 11.48
N ASP A 130 -1.69 -2.76 10.31
CA ASP A 130 -0.91 -3.76 9.59
C ASP A 130 0.55 -3.35 9.60
N LEU A 131 1.42 -4.19 10.16
CA LEU A 131 2.87 -3.99 10.16
C LEU A 131 3.52 -4.99 9.21
N SER A 132 3.97 -4.50 8.07
CA SER A 132 4.76 -5.27 7.10
C SER A 132 6.21 -5.28 7.53
N LYS A 133 6.77 -6.45 7.77
CA LYS A 133 8.17 -6.70 8.10
C LYS A 133 8.86 -7.40 6.95
N ASP A 134 10.18 -7.22 6.85
CA ASP A 134 10.98 -7.84 5.81
C ASP A 134 10.45 -7.50 4.39
N VAL A 135 10.07 -6.24 4.17
CA VAL A 135 9.54 -5.77 2.86
C VAL A 135 10.59 -5.99 1.79
N LEU A 136 10.20 -6.55 0.66
CA LEU A 136 11.07 -6.85 -0.48
C LEU A 136 11.24 -5.63 -1.36
N ILE A 137 12.49 -5.21 -1.55
CA ILE A 137 12.84 -4.06 -2.39
C ILE A 137 14.02 -4.44 -3.31
N ASP A 138 14.07 -3.80 -4.48
CA ASP A 138 15.22 -3.88 -5.36
C ASP A 138 16.32 -2.94 -4.84
N VAL A 139 17.48 -3.51 -4.56
CA VAL A 139 18.68 -2.75 -4.20
C VAL A 139 19.49 -2.52 -5.47
N THR A 140 19.58 -1.26 -5.88
CA THR A 140 20.44 -0.87 -7.01
C THR A 140 21.90 -0.97 -6.61
N VAL A 141 22.71 -1.49 -7.51
CA VAL A 141 24.16 -1.64 -7.32
C VAL A 141 24.93 -0.99 -8.48
N ALA A 142 26.22 -0.76 -8.25
CA ALA A 142 27.07 -0.19 -9.28
C ALA A 142 27.13 -1.12 -10.52
N PRO A 143 26.99 -0.58 -11.74
CA PRO A 143 27.03 -1.38 -12.98
C PRO A 143 28.32 -2.20 -13.16
N SER A 144 29.41 -1.81 -12.49
CA SER A 144 30.68 -2.53 -12.47
C SER A 144 30.59 -3.94 -11.87
N LEU A 145 29.52 -4.25 -11.13
CA LEU A 145 29.25 -5.59 -10.61
C LEU A 145 28.61 -6.54 -11.65
N GLY A 146 28.27 -6.03 -12.84
CA GLY A 146 27.72 -6.81 -13.93
C GLY A 146 26.20 -7.02 -13.88
N PHE A 147 25.51 -6.47 -12.88
CA PHE A 147 24.05 -6.45 -12.77
C PHE A 147 23.58 -5.12 -12.15
N SER A 148 22.31 -4.76 -12.35
CA SER A 148 21.79 -3.45 -11.95
C SER A 148 21.14 -3.44 -10.56
N SER A 149 20.59 -4.58 -10.13
CA SER A 149 19.90 -4.69 -8.84
C SER A 149 19.77 -6.14 -8.39
N TYR A 150 19.52 -6.33 -7.09
CA TYR A 150 19.13 -7.60 -6.49
C TYR A 150 18.02 -7.40 -5.46
N LYS A 151 17.31 -8.49 -5.11
CA LYS A 151 16.24 -8.43 -4.10
C LYS A 151 16.80 -8.64 -2.70
N GLU A 152 16.36 -7.80 -1.78
CA GLU A 152 16.66 -7.93 -0.35
C GLU A 152 15.43 -7.58 0.50
N ASN A 153 15.38 -8.17 1.71
CA ASN A 153 14.34 -7.85 2.68
C ASN A 153 14.76 -6.61 3.46
N LEU A 154 14.06 -5.50 3.24
CA LEU A 154 14.45 -4.21 3.75
C LEU A 154 13.28 -3.48 4.41
N GLY A 155 13.50 -3.09 5.66
CA GLY A 155 12.63 -2.15 6.34
C GLY A 155 11.30 -2.71 6.85
N GLU A 156 10.60 -1.83 7.50
CA GLU A 156 9.28 -2.07 8.05
C GLU A 156 8.34 -0.93 7.65
N VAL A 157 7.13 -1.29 7.21
CA VAL A 157 6.10 -0.34 6.81
C VAL A 157 4.83 -0.63 7.57
N LYS A 158 4.25 0.39 8.18
CA LYS A 158 2.99 0.31 8.90
C LYS A 158 1.88 0.98 8.11
N ASN A 159 0.77 0.27 7.91
CA ASN A 159 -0.50 0.80 7.44
C ASN A 159 -1.49 0.77 8.59
N SER A 160 -2.14 1.87 8.87
CA SER A 160 -3.18 1.94 9.89
C SER A 160 -4.32 2.83 9.40
N GLY A 161 -5.55 2.44 9.70
CA GLY A 161 -6.67 3.17 9.17
C GLY A 161 -8.00 2.77 9.76
N VAL A 162 -9.02 3.42 9.21
CA VAL A 162 -10.41 3.16 9.54
C VAL A 162 -11.20 2.95 8.25
N GLU A 163 -12.19 2.07 8.32
CA GLU A 163 -13.09 1.79 7.23
C GLU A 163 -14.53 1.78 7.76
N LEU A 164 -15.41 2.43 7.02
CA LEU A 164 -16.85 2.48 7.30
C LEU A 164 -17.60 2.07 6.05
N THR A 165 -18.48 1.08 6.21
CA THR A 165 -19.45 0.69 5.19
C THR A 165 -20.85 0.86 5.76
N LEU A 166 -21.71 1.59 5.07
CA LEU A 166 -23.11 1.76 5.41
C LEU A 166 -23.98 1.37 4.21
N LYS A 167 -25.04 0.64 4.48
CA LYS A 167 -26.12 0.37 3.52
C LYS A 167 -27.44 0.74 4.17
N GLY A 168 -28.16 1.69 3.57
CA GLY A 168 -29.49 2.12 3.99
C GLY A 168 -30.52 1.74 2.95
N THR A 169 -31.58 1.06 3.36
CA THR A 169 -32.78 0.84 2.55
C THR A 169 -33.76 1.96 2.85
N VAL A 170 -33.83 2.93 1.94
CA VAL A 170 -34.66 4.14 2.07
C VAL A 170 -36.13 3.82 1.83
N ILE A 171 -36.40 3.04 0.78
CA ILE A 171 -37.74 2.58 0.43
C ILE A 171 -37.68 1.06 0.22
N HIS A 172 -38.65 0.36 0.81
CA HIS A 172 -38.87 -1.05 0.59
C HIS A 172 -40.39 -1.28 0.57
N ASP A 173 -40.97 -1.17 -0.61
CA ASP A 173 -42.42 -1.31 -0.86
C ASP A 173 -42.64 -2.39 -1.93
N MET A 174 -42.95 -3.60 -1.46
CA MET A 174 -43.16 -4.76 -2.34
C MET A 174 -44.50 -4.70 -3.07
N ASP A 175 -45.48 -3.98 -2.52
CA ASP A 175 -46.80 -3.86 -3.17
C ASP A 175 -46.75 -2.97 -4.40
N ARG A 176 -45.84 -2.00 -4.40
CA ARG A 176 -45.58 -1.09 -5.52
C ARG A 176 -44.38 -1.48 -6.37
N ASP A 177 -43.69 -2.56 -6.02
CA ASP A 177 -42.43 -2.99 -6.63
C ASP A 177 -41.36 -1.88 -6.61
N ILE A 178 -41.21 -1.20 -5.45
CA ILE A 178 -40.22 -0.13 -5.27
C ILE A 178 -39.20 -0.54 -4.20
N ILE A 179 -37.91 -0.55 -4.58
CA ILE A 179 -36.81 -0.71 -3.65
C ILE A 179 -35.80 0.41 -3.93
N TRP A 180 -35.38 1.10 -2.87
CA TRP A 180 -34.32 2.10 -2.98
C TRP A 180 -33.28 1.91 -1.87
N ASP A 181 -32.11 1.49 -2.27
CA ASP A 181 -30.93 1.31 -1.42
C ASP A 181 -29.88 2.39 -1.70
N VAL A 182 -29.24 2.87 -0.65
CA VAL A 182 -28.07 3.75 -0.71
C VAL A 182 -26.91 3.08 -0.01
N ILE A 183 -25.74 3.10 -0.63
CA ILE A 183 -24.51 2.51 -0.12
C ILE A 183 -23.48 3.62 0.04
N PHE A 184 -22.82 3.66 1.19
CA PHE A 184 -21.73 4.58 1.48
C PHE A 184 -20.54 3.82 2.02
N ASN A 185 -19.38 3.99 1.37
CA ASN A 185 -18.11 3.47 1.85
C ASN A 185 -17.13 4.61 2.04
N LEU A 186 -16.41 4.57 3.15
CA LEU A 186 -15.34 5.51 3.49
C LEU A 186 -14.15 4.73 3.99
N ALA A 187 -12.97 5.06 3.50
CA ALA A 187 -11.71 4.53 4.01
C ALA A 187 -10.70 5.68 4.22
N HIS A 188 -9.98 5.58 5.32
CA HIS A 188 -8.79 6.39 5.62
C HIS A 188 -7.65 5.44 5.91
N ASN A 189 -6.52 5.60 5.21
CA ASN A 189 -5.30 4.83 5.46
C ASN A 189 -4.12 5.78 5.67
N LYS A 190 -3.30 5.49 6.69
CA LYS A 190 -2.04 6.17 6.96
C LYS A 190 -0.90 5.18 6.78
N ASN A 191 -0.11 5.38 5.73
CA ASN A 191 1.12 4.64 5.49
C ASN A 191 2.29 5.32 6.21
N LYS A 192 3.19 4.54 6.82
CA LYS A 192 4.35 5.05 7.52
C LYS A 192 5.52 4.06 7.42
N VAL A 193 6.66 4.54 6.96
CA VAL A 193 7.93 3.81 7.07
C VAL A 193 8.37 3.82 8.53
N MET A 194 8.49 2.65 9.13
CA MET A 194 8.85 2.51 10.54
C MET A 194 10.34 2.34 10.73
N LYS A 195 10.98 1.63 9.80
CA LYS A 195 12.41 1.35 9.85
C LYS A 195 13.00 1.26 8.46
N ILE A 196 14.12 1.93 8.27
CA ILE A 196 14.97 1.77 7.10
C ILE A 196 16.25 1.05 7.50
N ASN A 197 16.83 0.28 6.59
CA ASN A 197 18.13 -0.34 6.80
C ASN A 197 19.20 0.35 5.94
N ARG A 198 20.45 -0.12 6.06
CA ARG A 198 21.60 0.42 5.33
C ARG A 198 21.39 0.44 3.81
N ALA A 199 20.70 -0.56 3.24
CA ALA A 199 20.49 -0.62 1.80
C ALA A 199 19.45 0.40 1.30
N LEU A 200 18.40 0.69 2.09
CA LEU A 200 17.50 1.81 1.79
C LEU A 200 18.19 3.17 1.92
N THR A 201 19.12 3.29 2.86
CA THR A 201 19.97 4.50 2.96
C THR A 201 20.83 4.65 1.70
N ALA A 202 21.49 3.58 1.27
CA ALA A 202 22.27 3.58 0.04
C ALA A 202 21.41 3.84 -1.21
N PHE A 203 20.18 3.34 -1.24
CA PHE A 203 19.22 3.68 -2.31
C PHE A 203 18.93 5.18 -2.32
N ASN A 204 18.64 5.79 -1.18
CA ASN A 204 18.43 7.24 -1.10
C ASN A 204 19.66 8.00 -1.63
N GLU A 205 20.87 7.61 -1.20
CA GLU A 205 22.14 8.21 -1.64
C GLU A 205 22.32 8.06 -3.17
N SER A 206 21.98 6.91 -3.75
CA SER A 206 22.05 6.71 -5.20
C SER A 206 21.07 7.60 -5.97
N GLN A 207 19.86 7.83 -5.43
CA GLN A 207 18.89 8.76 -6.02
C GLN A 207 19.39 10.20 -5.95
N ASP A 208 20.16 10.55 -4.91
CA ASP A 208 20.74 11.89 -4.75
C ASP A 208 21.88 12.16 -5.72
N ALA A 209 22.62 11.13 -6.10
CA ALA A 209 23.70 11.23 -7.07
C ALA A 209 23.21 11.42 -8.52
N GLU A 210 21.96 11.06 -8.81
CA GLU A 210 21.35 11.30 -10.13
C GLU A 210 20.77 12.71 -10.19
N VAL A 211 21.31 13.55 -11.05
CA VAL A 211 20.75 14.89 -11.33
C VAL A 211 19.45 14.72 -12.11
N LYS A 212 18.35 14.85 -11.43
CA LYS A 212 17.00 14.77 -12.03
C LYS A 212 16.20 16.02 -11.68
N ASN A 213 15.61 16.63 -12.69
CA ASN A 213 14.65 17.74 -12.51
C ASN A 213 13.21 17.27 -12.20
N LYS A 214 13.07 16.03 -11.73
CA LYS A 214 11.77 15.43 -11.39
C LYS A 214 11.80 14.93 -9.94
N PRO A 215 10.63 14.88 -9.26
CA PRO A 215 10.54 14.28 -7.93
C PRO A 215 11.09 12.87 -7.92
N THR A 216 11.92 12.56 -6.93
CA THR A 216 12.50 11.23 -6.72
C THR A 216 11.83 10.52 -5.57
N ILE A 217 11.92 9.20 -5.55
CA ILE A 217 11.45 8.38 -4.44
C ILE A 217 12.56 8.36 -3.38
N ARG A 218 12.21 8.75 -2.15
CA ARG A 218 13.09 8.65 -0.98
C ARG A 218 12.33 8.04 0.18
N TYR A 219 12.99 7.22 0.94
CA TYR A 219 12.42 6.60 2.13
C TYR A 219 13.00 7.25 3.39
N LYS A 220 12.12 7.76 4.24
CA LYS A 220 12.50 8.32 5.54
C LYS A 220 11.57 7.79 6.61
N GLU A 221 12.15 7.38 7.73
CA GLU A 221 11.39 6.92 8.89
C GLU A 221 10.42 8.01 9.36
N GLY A 222 9.21 7.59 9.67
CA GLY A 222 8.15 8.49 10.09
C GLY A 222 7.26 9.03 8.99
N LEU A 223 7.69 8.98 7.72
CA LEU A 223 6.95 9.46 6.55
C LEU A 223 6.30 8.29 5.78
N SER A 224 5.35 8.62 4.88
CA SER A 224 4.79 7.64 3.94
C SER A 224 5.85 7.23 2.92
N GLN A 225 5.82 5.95 2.50
CA GLN A 225 6.62 5.48 1.36
C GLN A 225 6.27 6.20 0.05
N ASN A 226 5.08 6.79 -0.03
CA ASN A 226 4.56 7.53 -1.17
C ASN A 226 4.72 9.06 -1.00
N THR A 227 5.66 9.48 -0.15
CA THR A 227 5.97 10.90 0.05
C THR A 227 6.64 11.47 -1.19
N ILE A 228 6.13 12.61 -1.66
CA ILE A 228 6.72 13.37 -2.75
C ILE A 228 7.82 14.26 -2.18
N TRP A 229 9.00 14.17 -2.76
CA TRP A 229 10.17 14.96 -2.39
C TRP A 229 10.47 15.96 -3.49
N VAL A 230 10.54 17.24 -3.16
CA VAL A 230 10.71 18.33 -4.12
C VAL A 230 11.63 19.41 -3.57
N ASN A 231 12.23 20.20 -4.45
CA ASN A 231 12.77 21.50 -4.11
C ASN A 231 11.61 22.50 -4.06
N GLU A 232 11.57 23.32 -3.03
CA GLU A 232 10.59 24.40 -2.93
C GLU A 232 11.04 25.55 -3.82
N SER A 233 10.25 25.85 -4.84
CA SER A 233 10.48 26.98 -5.76
C SER A 233 9.69 28.19 -5.30
N LEU A 234 10.34 29.35 -5.32
CA LEU A 234 9.72 30.65 -5.09
C LEU A 234 9.28 31.35 -6.40
N GLY A 235 9.49 30.66 -7.54
CA GLY A 235 9.23 31.19 -8.87
C GLY A 235 10.47 31.81 -9.52
N ILE A 236 10.26 32.55 -10.58
CA ILE A 236 11.32 33.18 -11.40
C ILE A 236 11.63 34.58 -10.87
N ASP A 237 12.91 34.88 -10.66
CA ASP A 237 13.37 36.24 -10.35
C ASP A 237 13.14 37.15 -11.57
N PRO A 238 12.28 38.18 -11.45
CA PRO A 238 12.00 39.07 -12.58
C PRO A 238 13.21 39.91 -13.02
N ALA A 239 14.24 40.03 -12.18
CA ALA A 239 15.45 40.78 -12.51
C ALA A 239 16.47 39.97 -13.29
N THR A 240 16.61 38.66 -13.00
CA THR A 240 17.62 37.80 -13.61
C THR A 240 17.03 36.78 -14.60
N GLY A 241 15.72 36.47 -14.48
CA GLY A 241 15.05 35.43 -15.24
C GLY A 241 15.38 34.01 -14.76
N GLU A 242 16.08 33.87 -13.64
CA GLU A 242 16.43 32.58 -13.04
C GLU A 242 15.40 32.12 -12.03
N GLU A 243 15.19 30.80 -11.91
CA GLU A 243 14.34 30.23 -10.89
C GLU A 243 15.03 30.25 -9.52
N ILE A 244 14.27 30.65 -8.50
CA ILE A 244 14.75 30.73 -7.11
C ILE A 244 14.20 29.55 -6.35
N PHE A 245 15.08 28.79 -5.69
CA PHE A 245 14.74 27.68 -4.79
C PHE A 245 15.07 28.05 -3.34
N LEU A 246 14.49 27.28 -2.40
CA LEU A 246 14.87 27.33 -1.00
C LEU A 246 15.76 26.13 -0.65
N ASP A 247 16.90 26.41 -0.03
CA ASP A 247 17.74 25.37 0.55
C ASP A 247 17.11 24.78 1.85
N MET A 248 17.77 23.77 2.44
CA MET A 248 17.30 23.17 3.70
C MET A 248 17.29 24.14 4.89
N ASN A 249 18.02 25.25 4.81
CA ASN A 249 18.12 26.28 5.85
C ASN A 249 17.15 27.45 5.61
N GLY A 250 16.44 27.43 4.48
CA GLY A 250 15.51 28.50 4.08
C GLY A 250 16.18 29.68 3.35
N ASN A 251 17.44 29.53 2.92
CA ASN A 251 18.10 30.52 2.08
C ASN A 251 17.69 30.40 0.63
N LYS A 252 17.67 31.51 -0.09
CA LYS A 252 17.42 31.53 -1.53
C LYS A 252 18.67 31.09 -2.29
N VAL A 253 18.49 30.15 -3.21
CA VAL A 253 19.55 29.63 -4.09
C VAL A 253 19.00 29.52 -5.51
N ASN A 254 19.84 29.72 -6.52
CA ASN A 254 19.41 29.64 -7.94
C ASN A 254 19.73 28.25 -8.54
N GLU A 255 20.51 27.43 -7.80
CA GLU A 255 20.85 26.10 -8.27
C GLU A 255 19.88 25.05 -7.70
N TRP A 256 19.32 24.27 -8.61
CA TRP A 256 18.54 23.10 -8.24
C TRP A 256 19.46 21.99 -7.71
N SER A 257 19.17 21.45 -6.55
CA SER A 257 19.97 20.39 -5.93
C SER A 257 19.11 19.36 -5.19
N THR A 258 19.45 18.08 -5.37
CA THR A 258 18.83 16.99 -4.63
C THR A 258 19.05 17.09 -3.11
N ALA A 259 20.13 17.77 -2.68
CA ALA A 259 20.41 18.05 -1.26
C ALA A 259 19.35 18.92 -0.60
N ASN A 260 18.59 19.70 -1.37
CA ASN A 260 17.57 20.63 -0.91
C ASN A 260 16.15 20.02 -0.93
N TYR A 261 16.01 18.72 -1.21
CA TYR A 261 14.71 18.06 -1.24
C TYR A 261 14.03 18.06 0.13
N LYS A 262 12.81 18.56 0.15
CA LYS A 262 11.91 18.55 1.31
C LYS A 262 10.70 17.64 1.06
N PRO A 263 10.16 16.97 2.10
CA PRO A 263 8.91 16.25 1.97
C PRO A 263 7.76 17.26 1.83
N PHE A 264 7.07 17.24 0.70
CA PHE A 264 5.96 18.14 0.44
C PHE A 264 4.61 17.54 0.87
N GLY A 265 4.40 16.24 0.60
CA GLY A 265 3.17 15.55 0.90
C GLY A 265 3.20 14.12 0.40
N SER A 266 2.09 13.42 0.47
CA SER A 266 1.95 12.05 -0.03
C SER A 266 0.97 11.98 -1.19
N THR A 267 1.20 11.07 -2.12
CA THR A 267 0.21 10.72 -3.15
C THR A 267 -0.98 9.95 -2.56
N ASP A 268 -0.85 9.44 -1.32
CA ASP A 268 -1.93 8.74 -0.65
C ASP A 268 -3.08 9.69 -0.33
N PRO A 269 -4.31 9.35 -0.72
CA PRO A 269 -5.47 10.15 -0.33
C PRO A 269 -5.70 10.07 1.18
N LYS A 270 -6.08 11.18 1.80
CA LYS A 270 -6.48 11.20 3.21
C LYS A 270 -7.77 10.45 3.45
N VAL A 271 -8.72 10.60 2.52
CA VAL A 271 -10.03 9.91 2.56
C VAL A 271 -10.41 9.52 1.15
N TYR A 272 -10.95 8.33 1.00
CA TYR A 272 -11.50 7.85 -0.27
C TYR A 272 -12.66 6.87 -0.01
N GLY A 273 -13.49 6.68 -1.03
CA GLY A 273 -14.61 5.78 -0.90
C GLY A 273 -15.56 5.83 -2.09
N THR A 274 -16.75 5.29 -1.87
CA THR A 274 -17.81 5.25 -2.87
C THR A 274 -19.13 5.66 -2.26
N ILE A 275 -19.95 6.33 -3.06
CA ILE A 275 -21.38 6.55 -2.80
C ILE A 275 -22.13 5.86 -3.93
N GLY A 276 -23.01 4.94 -3.58
CA GLY A 276 -23.80 4.18 -4.53
C GLY A 276 -25.29 4.30 -4.25
N THR A 277 -26.08 4.16 -5.29
CA THR A 277 -27.53 4.02 -5.19
C THR A 277 -28.01 2.92 -6.10
N MET A 278 -28.94 2.13 -5.59
CA MET A 278 -29.69 1.13 -6.34
C MET A 278 -31.19 1.44 -6.21
N PHE A 279 -31.81 1.75 -7.31
CA PHE A 279 -33.26 2.03 -7.36
C PHE A 279 -33.94 1.04 -8.29
N VAL A 280 -34.91 0.32 -7.78
CA VAL A 280 -35.73 -0.63 -8.53
C VAL A 280 -37.17 -0.13 -8.52
N TYR A 281 -37.75 -0.03 -9.68
CA TYR A 281 -39.17 0.25 -9.88
C TYR A 281 -39.78 -0.68 -10.92
N LYS A 282 -40.59 -1.61 -10.48
CA LYS A 282 -41.15 -2.66 -11.34
C LYS A 282 -40.06 -3.44 -12.08
N LYS A 283 -39.97 -3.28 -13.40
CA LYS A 283 -38.98 -3.92 -14.28
C LYS A 283 -37.76 -3.08 -14.55
N TRP A 284 -37.69 -1.86 -13.98
CA TRP A 284 -36.56 -0.95 -14.17
C TRP A 284 -35.63 -1.03 -12.98
N GLU A 285 -34.32 -1.09 -13.26
CA GLU A 285 -33.27 -1.04 -12.26
C GLU A 285 -32.26 0.01 -12.65
N LEU A 286 -31.92 0.91 -11.72
CA LEU A 286 -30.88 1.92 -11.85
C LEU A 286 -29.83 1.67 -10.79
N ASN A 287 -28.59 1.43 -11.23
CA ASN A 287 -27.40 1.36 -10.39
C ASN A 287 -26.45 2.50 -10.77
N ALA A 288 -26.08 3.31 -9.79
CA ALA A 288 -25.11 4.38 -9.97
C ALA A 288 -24.11 4.40 -8.83
N HIS A 289 -22.82 4.54 -9.16
CA HIS A 289 -21.73 4.60 -8.19
C HIS A 289 -20.81 5.77 -8.50
N LEU A 290 -20.52 6.57 -7.48
CA LEU A 290 -19.57 7.66 -7.50
C LEU A 290 -18.37 7.27 -6.63
N TYR A 291 -17.16 7.27 -7.20
CA TYR A 291 -15.92 7.11 -6.47
C TYR A 291 -15.31 8.47 -6.16
N TYR A 292 -14.89 8.69 -4.92
CA TYR A 292 -14.26 9.94 -4.50
C TYR A 292 -12.92 9.69 -3.80
N LYS A 293 -11.98 10.63 -4.02
CA LYS A 293 -10.70 10.72 -3.33
C LYS A 293 -10.44 12.17 -2.91
N TYR A 294 -9.93 12.34 -1.71
CA TYR A 294 -9.59 13.66 -1.20
C TYR A 294 -8.25 13.66 -0.47
N GLY A 295 -7.45 14.71 -0.63
CA GLY A 295 -6.28 15.04 0.16
C GLY A 295 -4.98 14.34 -0.25
N GLY A 296 -4.91 13.70 -1.42
CA GLY A 296 -3.66 13.26 -2.05
C GLY A 296 -3.05 14.34 -2.93
N TYR A 297 -1.74 14.27 -3.14
CA TYR A 297 -1.00 15.14 -4.04
C TYR A 297 -0.64 14.39 -5.32
N LEU A 298 -0.59 15.10 -6.43
CA LEU A 298 -0.19 14.55 -7.71
C LEU A 298 0.86 15.48 -8.33
N TYR A 299 1.95 14.90 -8.84
CA TYR A 299 2.92 15.64 -9.61
C TYR A 299 2.37 15.93 -11.01
N ASN A 300 2.32 17.21 -11.39
CA ASN A 300 1.84 17.63 -12.69
C ASN A 300 2.99 17.67 -13.70
N SER A 301 3.21 16.57 -14.41
CA SER A 301 4.26 16.46 -15.42
C SER A 301 3.99 17.25 -16.72
N THR A 302 2.82 17.89 -16.86
CA THR A 302 2.44 18.65 -18.04
C THR A 302 2.91 20.10 -17.97
N LEU A 303 3.18 20.59 -16.76
CA LEU A 303 3.62 21.98 -16.52
C LEU A 303 5.14 22.13 -16.36
N VAL A 304 5.90 21.06 -16.56
CA VAL A 304 7.37 21.03 -16.39
C VAL A 304 8.04 20.76 -17.72
#